data_32f41c820271509625db8e4f413b3f0c
#
_entry.id   32f41c820271509625db8e4f413b3f0c
#
_cell.length_a   1.000
_cell.length_b   1.000
_cell.length_c   1.000
_cell.angle_alpha   90.00
_cell.angle_beta   90.00
_cell.angle_gamma   90.00
#
_symmetry.space_group_name_H-M   'P 1'
#
loop_
_entity.id
_entity.type
_entity.pdbx_description
1 polymer ?
#
loop_
_entity_poly.entity_id
_entity_poly.type
_entity_poly.pdbx_seq_one_letter_code
_entity_poly.pdbx_strand_id
1 'polypeptide(L)'
;MDNAENSSLYGLFQESLTDDNLFMIGTSVDTERGNIYFNVPWDQLVKVQEMRSIDNIFIVGSILKLMFDGINKEADLKLCTNVVHNNVKLEKALNAWKSITQFPGKVYPTINEYEEALKHDKIFDNLKATSSKIRKRGQNPADAEINDVLRYRVTCERIGTHSFESPEAARIIGGELQDKYHWLVDLSTYHLEIICKIIKNEIVTQLRITHESKHHRNIMHFGPTTLRATICYNLLRLAHPNPGDIIIDPMCGSGSIPIEGGLAYENSYMLCGDNHTKAVLRSKSNINISCPKSKVDLTQWSVSYLPLLNSSIDIVVTDMPFGKRSGKISDNRVLYKEFLLQLGRVVKPITGRLVLLTYDRRSFHLALQRAGNLFRVTKMLGVNVGGLHAAVYVLKRTKIEYK
;
A
#
# COMPACT_ATOMS: atom_id res chain seq x y z
N MET A 1 -7.36 -14.58 20.08
CA MET A 1 -6.92 -15.07 18.76
C MET A 1 -6.54 -13.92 17.81
N ASP A 2 -7.02 -12.70 18.05
CA ASP A 2 -6.80 -11.55 17.15
C ASP A 2 -5.40 -10.92 17.21
N ASN A 3 -4.68 -11.06 18.32
CA ASN A 3 -3.34 -10.45 18.50
C ASN A 3 -2.22 -11.14 17.72
N ALA A 4 -2.37 -12.41 17.34
CA ALA A 4 -1.33 -13.13 16.60
C ALA A 4 -1.35 -12.83 15.08
N GLU A 5 -2.54 -12.49 14.53
CA GLU A 5 -2.67 -12.19 13.11
C GLU A 5 -2.13 -10.80 12.75
N ASN A 6 -2.25 -9.83 13.67
CA ASN A 6 -1.70 -8.48 13.48
C ASN A 6 -0.18 -8.42 13.68
N SER A 7 0.38 -9.29 14.52
CA SER A 7 1.83 -9.38 14.70
C SER A 7 2.58 -9.91 13.47
N SER A 8 1.89 -10.65 12.59
CA SER A 8 2.51 -11.25 11.41
C SER A 8 2.66 -10.27 10.23
N LEU A 9 1.73 -9.34 10.05
CA LEU A 9 1.90 -8.20 9.11
C LEU A 9 3.05 -7.30 9.54
N TYR A 10 3.20 -7.11 10.84
CA TYR A 10 4.31 -6.36 11.42
C TYR A 10 5.67 -6.97 11.11
N GLY A 11 5.81 -8.29 11.24
CA GLY A 11 7.06 -8.97 10.89
C GLY A 11 7.47 -8.71 9.43
N LEU A 12 6.51 -8.68 8.51
CA LEU A 12 6.73 -8.33 7.10
C LEU A 12 7.24 -6.89 6.92
N PHE A 13 6.63 -5.94 7.61
CA PHE A 13 7.04 -4.54 7.55
C PHE A 13 8.41 -4.31 8.20
N GLN A 14 8.69 -4.95 9.32
CA GLN A 14 9.97 -4.81 10.00
C GLN A 14 11.12 -5.41 9.19
N GLU A 15 10.92 -6.59 8.60
CA GLU A 15 11.88 -7.19 7.66
C GLU A 15 12.10 -6.27 6.45
N SER A 16 11.02 -5.69 5.92
CA SER A 16 11.06 -4.74 4.80
C SER A 16 11.88 -3.48 5.11
N LEU A 17 11.69 -2.91 6.29
CA LEU A 17 12.38 -1.69 6.69
C LEU A 17 13.88 -1.90 6.96
N THR A 18 14.28 -3.07 7.46
CA THR A 18 15.68 -3.40 7.74
C THR A 18 16.49 -3.69 6.47
N ASP A 19 15.87 -4.31 5.47
CA ASP A 19 16.58 -4.67 4.22
C ASP A 19 16.79 -3.46 3.28
N ASP A 20 15.97 -2.42 3.37
CA ASP A 20 16.11 -1.22 2.54
C ASP A 20 17.24 -0.29 3.03
N ASN A 21 18.12 -0.77 3.94
CA ASN A 21 19.22 0.01 4.54
C ASN A 21 18.78 1.36 5.11
N LEU A 22 17.54 1.43 5.62
CA LEU A 22 16.99 2.60 6.27
C LEU A 22 17.40 2.57 7.74
N PHE A 23 18.20 3.55 8.15
CA PHE A 23 18.54 3.71 9.56
C PHE A 23 17.36 4.34 10.30
N MET A 24 16.58 3.53 11.01
CA MET A 24 15.44 3.99 11.78
C MET A 24 15.76 4.03 13.26
N ILE A 25 15.40 5.15 13.89
CA ILE A 25 15.53 5.34 15.33
C ILE A 25 14.14 5.20 15.96
N GLY A 26 13.96 4.19 16.81
CA GLY A 26 12.72 4.00 17.57
C GLY A 26 11.50 3.70 16.69
N THR A 27 11.23 2.42 16.48
CA THR A 27 10.05 1.96 15.76
C THR A 27 8.94 1.58 16.75
N SER A 28 7.74 2.09 16.53
CA SER A 28 6.54 1.74 17.27
C SER A 28 5.44 1.27 16.31
N VAL A 29 4.79 0.17 16.65
CA VAL A 29 3.74 -0.44 15.83
C VAL A 29 2.41 -0.36 16.51
N ASP A 30 1.48 0.18 15.78
CA ASP A 30 0.07 0.20 16.15
C ASP A 30 -0.70 -0.78 15.26
N THR A 31 -0.83 -2.00 15.76
CA THR A 31 -1.50 -3.09 15.03
C THR A 31 -3.00 -2.87 14.89
N GLU A 32 -3.65 -2.18 15.85
CA GLU A 32 -5.08 -1.85 15.78
C GLU A 32 -5.38 -0.90 14.62
N ARG A 33 -4.45 0.02 14.35
CA ARG A 33 -4.60 1.07 13.34
C ARG A 33 -3.89 0.74 12.01
N GLY A 34 -3.08 -0.33 12.00
CA GLY A 34 -2.26 -0.69 10.85
C GLY A 34 -1.20 0.37 10.52
N ASN A 35 -0.72 1.09 11.52
CA ASN A 35 0.30 2.13 11.37
C ASN A 35 1.63 1.68 11.95
N ILE A 36 2.71 2.12 11.32
CA ILE A 36 4.05 2.01 11.84
C ILE A 36 4.60 3.42 12.01
N TYR A 37 5.00 3.77 13.22
CA TYR A 37 5.66 5.04 13.55
C TYR A 37 7.15 4.81 13.67
N PHE A 38 7.94 5.65 13.02
CA PHE A 38 9.40 5.59 13.09
C PHE A 38 10.01 6.97 12.90
N ASN A 39 11.23 7.17 13.40
CA ASN A 39 12.01 8.36 13.16
C ASN A 39 13.10 8.05 12.14
N VAL A 40 13.31 8.96 11.21
CA VAL A 40 14.29 8.84 10.13
C VAL A 40 15.16 10.11 10.11
N PRO A 41 16.49 9.99 9.99
CA PRO A 41 17.37 11.13 9.74
C PRO A 41 16.97 11.88 8.45
N TRP A 42 17.22 13.19 8.42
CA TRP A 42 16.81 14.05 7.29
C TRP A 42 17.39 13.61 5.94
N ASP A 43 18.62 13.15 5.93
CA ASP A 43 19.32 12.65 4.73
C ASP A 43 18.71 11.36 4.15
N GLN A 44 17.88 10.65 4.91
CA GLN A 44 17.22 9.42 4.48
C GLN A 44 15.75 9.59 4.12
N LEU A 45 15.18 10.79 4.23
CA LEU A 45 13.77 11.04 3.94
C LEU A 45 13.38 10.70 2.50
N VAL A 46 14.28 10.92 1.53
CA VAL A 46 14.03 10.56 0.12
C VAL A 46 13.87 9.05 -0.05
N LYS A 47 14.68 8.24 0.64
CA LYS A 47 14.59 6.77 0.59
C LYS A 47 13.23 6.25 1.09
N VAL A 48 12.62 6.95 2.06
CA VAL A 48 11.27 6.60 2.55
C VAL A 48 10.23 6.67 1.43
N GLN A 49 10.36 7.63 0.52
CA GLN A 49 9.44 7.73 -0.64
C GLN A 49 9.60 6.59 -1.63
N GLU A 50 10.79 6.00 -1.73
CA GLU A 50 11.09 4.89 -2.64
C GLU A 50 10.57 3.55 -2.14
N MET A 51 10.19 3.45 -0.85
CA MET A 51 9.71 2.21 -0.26
C MET A 51 8.50 1.65 -1.02
N ARG A 52 8.64 0.41 -1.47
CA ARG A 52 7.61 -0.29 -2.25
C ARG A 52 6.64 -1.10 -1.39
N SER A 53 6.99 -1.34 -0.13
CA SER A 53 6.26 -2.21 0.80
C SER A 53 5.07 -1.55 1.50
N ILE A 54 4.92 -0.23 1.39
CA ILE A 54 3.90 0.55 2.11
C ILE A 54 3.00 1.34 1.16
N ASP A 55 1.73 1.48 1.54
CA ASP A 55 0.73 2.17 0.71
C ASP A 55 0.83 3.68 0.79
N ASN A 56 0.98 4.21 1.98
CA ASN A 56 1.02 5.66 2.24
C ASN A 56 2.07 6.01 3.28
N ILE A 57 2.66 7.19 3.12
CA ILE A 57 3.66 7.75 4.03
C ILE A 57 3.14 9.10 4.52
N PHE A 58 3.27 9.33 5.82
CA PHE A 58 2.83 10.55 6.47
C PHE A 58 3.91 11.08 7.41
N ILE A 59 3.98 12.39 7.55
CA ILE A 59 4.70 13.05 8.65
C ILE A 59 3.72 13.27 9.78
N VAL A 60 4.01 12.79 10.96
CA VAL A 60 3.19 13.03 12.14
C VAL A 60 3.37 14.47 12.59
N GLY A 61 2.30 15.24 12.63
CA GLY A 61 2.28 16.60 13.15
C GLY A 61 2.10 16.61 14.66
N SER A 62 1.01 16.00 15.14
CA SER A 62 0.73 15.92 16.58
C SER A 62 -0.11 14.70 16.92
N ILE A 63 0.03 14.22 18.16
CA ILE A 63 -0.81 13.18 18.75
C ILE A 63 -1.35 13.76 20.07
N LEU A 64 -2.66 13.93 20.18
CA LEU A 64 -3.30 14.62 21.30
C LEU A 64 -4.47 13.78 21.82
N LYS A 65 -4.57 13.70 23.16
CA LYS A 65 -5.69 13.03 23.83
C LYS A 65 -6.82 14.02 24.02
N LEU A 66 -8.04 13.59 23.76
CA LEU A 66 -9.29 14.33 23.92
C LEU A 66 -10.23 13.55 24.85
N MET A 67 -11.22 14.25 25.39
CA MET A 67 -12.27 13.63 26.18
C MET A 67 -13.61 13.97 25.54
N PHE A 68 -14.00 13.20 24.52
CA PHE A 68 -15.32 13.31 23.90
C PHE A 68 -16.39 12.76 24.85
N ASP A 69 -17.51 13.46 24.97
CA ASP A 69 -18.68 12.95 25.70
C ASP A 69 -19.49 11.97 24.86
N GLY A 70 -19.38 12.06 23.53
CA GLY A 70 -20.05 11.20 22.58
C GLY A 70 -21.57 11.43 22.47
N ILE A 71 -22.12 12.43 23.16
CA ILE A 71 -23.54 12.77 23.23
C ILE A 71 -23.81 14.12 22.58
N ASN A 72 -23.10 15.14 23.02
CA ASN A 72 -23.29 16.51 22.55
C ASN A 72 -22.35 16.83 21.39
N LYS A 73 -22.90 16.81 20.17
CA LYS A 73 -22.17 17.06 18.94
C LYS A 73 -21.45 18.42 18.91
N GLU A 74 -22.13 19.49 19.36
CA GLU A 74 -21.53 20.82 19.34
C GLU A 74 -20.37 20.94 20.32
N ALA A 75 -20.51 20.33 21.51
CA ALA A 75 -19.45 20.31 22.51
C ALA A 75 -18.23 19.52 21.99
N ASP A 76 -18.44 18.34 21.41
CA ASP A 76 -17.37 17.53 20.85
C ASP A 76 -16.65 18.20 19.67
N LEU A 77 -17.40 18.86 18.77
CA LEU A 77 -16.81 19.62 17.68
C LEU A 77 -16.03 20.85 18.18
N LYS A 78 -16.55 21.56 19.19
CA LYS A 78 -15.86 22.69 19.83
C LYS A 78 -14.57 22.25 20.54
N LEU A 79 -14.55 21.02 21.08
CA LEU A 79 -13.34 20.43 21.64
C LEU A 79 -12.29 20.22 20.54
N CYS A 80 -12.67 19.71 19.37
CA CYS A 80 -11.77 19.60 18.22
C CYS A 80 -11.19 20.97 17.82
N THR A 81 -12.03 22.01 17.72
CA THR A 81 -11.63 23.38 17.44
C THR A 81 -10.55 23.86 18.42
N ASN A 82 -10.87 23.82 19.71
CA ASN A 82 -9.97 24.31 20.75
C ASN A 82 -8.62 23.60 20.76
N VAL A 83 -8.63 22.29 20.58
CA VAL A 83 -7.39 21.49 20.58
C VAL A 83 -6.56 21.78 19.33
N VAL A 84 -7.17 21.91 18.17
CA VAL A 84 -6.45 22.25 16.94
C VAL A 84 -5.85 23.64 17.07
N HIS A 85 -6.60 24.60 17.53
CA HIS A 85 -6.15 25.99 17.71
C HIS A 85 -4.93 26.07 18.67
N ASN A 86 -5.05 25.47 19.83
CA ASN A 86 -4.06 25.65 20.92
C ASN A 86 -2.89 24.67 20.86
N ASN A 87 -3.11 23.43 20.45
CA ASN A 87 -2.16 22.36 20.65
C ASN A 87 -1.55 21.79 19.36
N VAL A 88 -2.22 21.90 18.22
CA VAL A 88 -1.66 21.41 16.94
C VAL A 88 -0.57 22.36 16.46
N LYS A 89 0.64 21.83 16.28
CA LYS A 89 1.81 22.55 15.75
C LYS A 89 2.34 21.83 14.53
N LEU A 90 2.19 22.43 13.36
CA LEU A 90 2.54 21.81 12.08
C LEU A 90 3.79 22.40 11.42
N GLU A 91 4.43 23.40 12.00
CA GLU A 91 5.55 24.13 11.38
C GLU A 91 6.73 23.20 11.06
N LYS A 92 7.13 22.35 12.02
CA LYS A 92 8.20 21.36 11.79
C LYS A 92 7.80 20.31 10.75
N ALA A 93 6.56 19.83 10.84
CA ALA A 93 6.03 18.86 9.91
C ALA A 93 5.91 19.42 8.49
N LEU A 94 5.50 20.69 8.35
CA LEU A 94 5.45 21.38 7.07
C LEU A 94 6.84 21.57 6.46
N ASN A 95 7.84 21.95 7.25
CA ASN A 95 9.22 22.07 6.78
C ASN A 95 9.76 20.73 6.27
N ALA A 96 9.50 19.65 7.01
CA ALA A 96 9.84 18.31 6.58
C ALA A 96 9.10 17.92 5.28
N TRP A 97 7.81 18.21 5.20
CA TRP A 97 7.00 17.94 4.01
C TRP A 97 7.53 18.71 2.78
N LYS A 98 7.84 20.00 2.91
CA LYS A 98 8.43 20.80 1.83
C LYS A 98 9.76 20.24 1.35
N SER A 99 10.62 19.84 2.28
CA SER A 99 11.93 19.25 1.95
C SER A 99 11.80 17.93 1.19
N ILE A 100 10.87 17.05 1.62
CA ILE A 100 10.67 15.75 1.01
C ILE A 100 9.99 15.85 -0.34
N THR A 101 8.94 16.67 -0.45
CA THR A 101 8.15 16.81 -1.67
C THR A 101 8.75 17.77 -2.67
N GLN A 102 9.80 18.51 -2.27
CA GLN A 102 10.42 19.56 -3.08
C GLN A 102 9.44 20.62 -3.57
N PHE A 103 8.38 20.91 -2.77
CA PHE A 103 7.39 21.92 -3.11
C PHE A 103 8.05 23.29 -3.28
N PRO A 104 8.03 23.89 -4.49
CA PRO A 104 8.72 25.16 -4.77
C PRO A 104 7.89 26.39 -4.42
N GLY A 105 6.60 26.21 -4.19
CA GLY A 105 5.64 27.31 -4.05
C GLY A 105 5.75 28.06 -2.72
N LYS A 106 4.96 29.11 -2.62
CA LYS A 106 4.94 30.04 -1.49
C LYS A 106 4.06 29.53 -0.35
N VAL A 107 4.52 29.75 0.88
CA VAL A 107 3.74 29.55 2.09
C VAL A 107 3.80 30.87 2.85
N TYR A 108 2.67 31.46 3.13
CA TYR A 108 2.61 32.73 3.85
C TYR A 108 2.84 32.51 5.35
N PRO A 109 3.93 33.05 5.93
CA PRO A 109 4.23 32.84 7.33
C PRO A 109 3.42 33.76 8.25
N THR A 110 2.87 34.87 7.72
CA THR A 110 2.16 35.88 8.51
C THR A 110 0.81 36.26 7.86
N ILE A 111 -0.13 36.73 8.70
CA ILE A 111 -1.43 37.22 8.26
C ILE A 111 -1.28 38.42 7.33
N ASN A 112 -0.34 39.31 7.59
CA ASN A 112 -0.14 40.51 6.79
C ASN A 112 0.27 40.17 5.35
N GLU A 113 1.20 39.23 5.16
CA GLU A 113 1.61 38.77 3.83
C GLU A 113 0.45 38.11 3.09
N TYR A 114 -0.38 37.34 3.81
CA TYR A 114 -1.56 36.72 3.25
C TYR A 114 -2.59 37.76 2.83
N GLU A 115 -2.88 38.77 3.67
CA GLU A 115 -3.82 39.85 3.36
C GLU A 115 -3.36 40.75 2.19
N GLU A 116 -2.05 41.01 2.12
CA GLU A 116 -1.46 41.73 0.98
C GLU A 116 -1.62 40.91 -0.31
N ALA A 117 -1.37 39.62 -0.26
CA ALA A 117 -1.58 38.75 -1.41
C ALA A 117 -3.05 38.69 -1.85
N LEU A 118 -3.99 38.71 -0.90
CA LEU A 118 -5.43 38.83 -1.18
C LEU A 118 -5.82 40.13 -1.92
N LYS A 119 -5.16 41.23 -1.58
CA LYS A 119 -5.40 42.54 -2.23
C LYS A 119 -4.92 42.59 -3.69
N HIS A 120 -3.92 41.78 -4.05
CA HIS A 120 -3.38 41.67 -5.39
C HIS A 120 -4.13 40.68 -6.31
N ASP A 121 -5.19 40.12 -5.90
CA ASP A 121 -6.41 39.66 -6.57
C ASP A 121 -6.35 38.71 -7.79
N LYS A 122 -5.23 38.10 -8.10
CA LYS A 122 -5.19 37.05 -9.15
C LYS A 122 -5.33 35.61 -8.62
N ILE A 123 -5.29 35.44 -7.31
CA ILE A 123 -5.26 34.12 -6.66
C ILE A 123 -6.65 33.48 -6.64
N PHE A 124 -7.72 34.28 -6.48
CA PHE A 124 -9.08 33.76 -6.36
C PHE A 124 -9.82 33.55 -7.68
N ASP A 125 -9.49 34.27 -8.74
CA ASP A 125 -10.14 34.09 -10.05
C ASP A 125 -9.78 32.76 -10.71
N ASN A 126 -8.58 32.23 -10.47
CA ASN A 126 -8.17 30.92 -10.94
C ASN A 126 -8.83 29.76 -10.18
N LEU A 127 -9.31 29.99 -8.94
CA LEU A 127 -10.00 28.97 -8.14
C LEU A 127 -11.44 28.71 -8.59
N LYS A 128 -12.08 29.70 -9.23
CA LYS A 128 -13.47 29.58 -9.72
C LYS A 128 -13.60 28.87 -11.06
N ALA A 129 -12.53 28.81 -11.85
CA ALA A 129 -12.58 28.32 -13.23
C ALA A 129 -12.52 26.80 -13.40
N THR A 130 -12.22 26.03 -12.37
CA THR A 130 -11.95 24.57 -12.48
C THR A 130 -12.99 23.64 -11.86
N SER A 131 -14.25 24.08 -11.75
CA SER A 131 -15.33 23.23 -11.21
C SER A 131 -15.95 22.29 -12.26
N SER A 132 -15.21 21.46 -12.93
CA SER A 132 -15.78 20.43 -13.79
C SER A 132 -15.15 19.05 -13.57
N LYS A 133 -15.96 18.13 -13.01
CA LYS A 133 -15.92 16.65 -13.16
C LYS A 133 -14.60 15.88 -13.05
N ILE A 134 -13.51 16.48 -12.59
CA ILE A 134 -12.25 15.76 -12.36
C ILE A 134 -12.34 15.11 -10.97
N ARG A 135 -12.01 13.80 -10.88
CA ARG A 135 -11.84 13.13 -9.60
C ARG A 135 -10.97 14.00 -8.69
N LYS A 136 -11.41 14.19 -7.43
CA LYS A 136 -10.69 14.95 -6.39
C LYS A 136 -9.30 14.38 -6.17
N ARG A 137 -8.34 14.79 -6.99
CA ARG A 137 -6.93 14.42 -6.89
C ARG A 137 -6.15 15.69 -6.62
N GLY A 138 -5.32 15.65 -5.59
CA GLY A 138 -4.35 16.71 -5.35
C GLY A 138 -3.36 16.84 -6.51
N GLN A 139 -2.66 17.93 -6.54
CA GLN A 139 -1.52 18.13 -7.46
C GLN A 139 -0.27 17.50 -6.85
N ASN A 140 0.61 16.95 -7.69
CA ASN A 140 1.93 16.56 -7.21
C ASN A 140 2.66 17.82 -6.72
N PRO A 141 3.09 17.88 -5.45
CA PRO A 141 3.75 19.08 -4.92
C PRO A 141 5.00 19.49 -5.69
N ALA A 142 5.74 18.53 -6.26
CA ALA A 142 6.95 18.81 -7.04
C ALA A 142 6.65 19.49 -8.40
N ASP A 143 5.42 19.35 -8.92
CA ASP A 143 5.02 19.95 -10.20
C ASP A 143 4.45 21.38 -10.02
N ALA A 144 4.41 21.89 -8.79
CA ALA A 144 3.95 23.24 -8.51
C ALA A 144 4.94 24.29 -9.05
N GLU A 145 4.42 25.44 -9.47
CA GLU A 145 5.25 26.58 -9.88
C GLU A 145 5.74 27.39 -8.68
N ILE A 146 6.84 28.14 -8.85
CA ILE A 146 7.42 28.99 -7.80
C ILE A 146 6.43 30.05 -7.30
N ASN A 147 5.50 30.48 -8.16
CA ASN A 147 4.46 31.44 -7.81
C ASN A 147 3.18 30.81 -7.26
N ASP A 148 3.10 29.49 -7.26
CA ASP A 148 1.97 28.81 -6.63
C ASP A 148 1.95 29.05 -5.13
N VAL A 149 0.75 29.25 -4.58
CA VAL A 149 0.53 29.33 -3.16
C VAL A 149 0.11 27.98 -2.64
N LEU A 150 0.61 27.61 -1.46
CA LEU A 150 0.25 26.35 -0.81
C LEU A 150 -1.26 26.23 -0.67
N ARG A 151 -1.84 25.25 -1.32
CA ARG A 151 -3.25 24.86 -1.19
C ARG A 151 -3.33 23.54 -0.43
N TYR A 152 -4.27 23.44 0.48
CA TYR A 152 -4.43 22.23 1.26
C TYR A 152 -5.88 21.81 1.41
N ARG A 153 -6.07 20.57 1.79
CA ARG A 153 -7.34 20.04 2.28
C ARG A 153 -7.13 19.23 3.56
N VAL A 154 -8.19 19.11 4.34
CA VAL A 154 -8.24 18.19 5.50
C VAL A 154 -9.17 17.03 5.16
N THR A 155 -8.71 15.83 5.47
CA THR A 155 -9.49 14.60 5.47
C THR A 155 -9.56 14.06 6.89
N CYS A 156 -10.75 13.71 7.38
CA CYS A 156 -10.92 13.11 8.69
C CYS A 156 -11.29 11.63 8.57
N GLU A 157 -10.54 10.78 9.26
CA GLU A 157 -10.81 9.36 9.43
C GLU A 157 -11.21 9.12 10.89
N ARG A 158 -12.32 8.41 11.15
CA ARG A 158 -12.79 8.13 12.50
C ARG A 158 -12.85 6.63 12.79
N ILE A 159 -12.42 6.26 13.98
CA ILE A 159 -12.54 4.90 14.53
C ILE A 159 -13.14 5.00 15.92
N GLY A 160 -14.25 4.32 16.12
CA GLY A 160 -15.03 4.39 17.36
C GLY A 160 -16.34 5.15 17.20
N THR A 161 -17.07 5.33 18.30
CA THR A 161 -18.36 6.03 18.32
C THR A 161 -18.15 7.49 18.71
N HIS A 162 -18.60 8.42 17.88
CA HIS A 162 -18.53 9.85 18.11
C HIS A 162 -19.87 10.49 17.73
N SER A 163 -20.21 11.61 18.36
CA SER A 163 -21.46 12.36 18.14
C SER A 163 -21.53 13.09 16.78
N PHE A 164 -20.41 13.16 16.03
CA PHE A 164 -20.26 13.90 14.77
C PHE A 164 -19.76 13.01 13.64
N GLU A 165 -19.91 13.49 12.39
CA GLU A 165 -19.44 12.81 11.19
C GLU A 165 -18.05 13.27 10.74
N SER A 166 -17.31 12.40 9.99
CA SER A 166 -15.97 12.73 9.48
C SER A 166 -15.92 14.01 8.64
N PRO A 167 -16.88 14.29 7.73
CA PRO A 167 -16.86 15.52 6.95
C PRO A 167 -17.05 16.79 7.82
N GLU A 168 -17.80 16.70 8.91
CA GLU A 168 -18.02 17.81 9.82
C GLU A 168 -16.74 18.16 10.59
N ALA A 169 -16.09 17.15 11.13
CA ALA A 169 -14.79 17.29 11.78
C ALA A 169 -13.74 17.85 10.80
N ALA A 170 -13.66 17.31 9.57
CA ALA A 170 -12.72 17.79 8.57
C ALA A 170 -12.94 19.27 8.21
N ARG A 171 -14.21 19.72 8.11
CA ARG A 171 -14.54 21.11 7.82
C ARG A 171 -14.10 22.05 8.96
N ILE A 172 -14.39 21.67 10.20
CA ILE A 172 -14.05 22.50 11.37
C ILE A 172 -12.53 22.56 11.55
N ILE A 173 -11.86 21.41 11.55
CA ILE A 173 -10.41 21.35 11.68
C ILE A 173 -9.72 22.11 10.53
N GLY A 174 -10.25 22.00 9.31
CA GLY A 174 -9.77 22.76 8.16
C GLY A 174 -9.88 24.26 8.37
N GLY A 175 -11.02 24.74 8.84
CA GLY A 175 -11.22 26.17 9.17
C GLY A 175 -10.21 26.66 10.21
N GLU A 176 -10.06 25.94 11.32
CA GLU A 176 -9.11 26.33 12.37
C GLU A 176 -7.64 26.36 11.90
N LEU A 177 -7.26 25.44 11.03
CA LEU A 177 -5.92 25.44 10.43
C LEU A 177 -5.75 26.62 9.46
N GLN A 178 -6.79 26.99 8.72
CA GLN A 178 -6.78 28.17 7.86
C GLN A 178 -6.59 29.43 8.68
N ASP A 179 -7.36 29.61 9.76
CA ASP A 179 -7.27 30.78 10.63
C ASP A 179 -5.91 30.88 11.31
N LYS A 180 -5.31 29.72 11.65
CA LYS A 180 -4.00 29.66 12.33
C LYS A 180 -2.80 29.86 11.41
N TYR A 181 -2.83 29.27 10.21
CA TYR A 181 -1.67 29.20 9.32
C TYR A 181 -1.83 30.00 8.03
N HIS A 182 -3.02 30.56 7.77
CA HIS A 182 -3.35 31.35 6.58
C HIS A 182 -3.11 30.60 5.25
N TRP A 183 -3.19 29.25 5.27
CA TRP A 183 -3.06 28.44 4.07
C TRP A 183 -4.37 28.42 3.29
N LEU A 184 -4.29 28.33 1.97
CA LEU A 184 -5.49 28.32 1.13
C LEU A 184 -6.16 26.94 1.12
N VAL A 185 -7.47 26.91 1.40
CA VAL A 185 -8.27 25.67 1.32
C VAL A 185 -8.67 25.42 -0.13
N ASP A 186 -8.32 24.25 -0.66
CA ASP A 186 -8.82 23.75 -1.94
C ASP A 186 -9.11 22.26 -1.83
N LEU A 187 -10.37 21.87 -2.01
CA LEU A 187 -10.79 20.47 -1.87
C LEU A 187 -10.51 19.62 -3.11
N SER A 188 -10.13 20.23 -4.22
CA SER A 188 -9.97 19.59 -5.53
C SER A 188 -8.54 19.61 -6.03
N THR A 189 -7.90 20.79 -6.03
CA THR A 189 -6.57 21.04 -6.55
C THR A 189 -5.62 21.49 -5.45
N TYR A 190 -5.35 20.59 -4.49
CA TYR A 190 -4.49 20.86 -3.34
C TYR A 190 -3.09 20.23 -3.54
N HIS A 191 -2.08 20.84 -2.94
CA HIS A 191 -0.71 20.32 -2.88
C HIS A 191 -0.50 19.46 -1.62
N LEU A 192 -1.11 19.87 -0.50
CA LEU A 192 -0.96 19.24 0.80
C LEU A 192 -2.29 18.63 1.27
N GLU A 193 -2.29 17.35 1.62
CA GLU A 193 -3.40 16.71 2.32
C GLU A 193 -3.03 16.48 3.78
N ILE A 194 -3.81 17.04 4.68
CA ILE A 194 -3.71 16.80 6.12
C ILE A 194 -4.74 15.75 6.50
N ILE A 195 -4.26 14.65 7.05
CA ILE A 195 -5.13 13.58 7.56
C ILE A 195 -5.27 13.75 9.07
N CYS A 196 -6.50 13.95 9.52
CA CYS A 196 -6.86 13.93 10.94
C CYS A 196 -7.50 12.59 11.27
N LYS A 197 -6.80 11.75 12.03
CA LYS A 197 -7.37 10.49 12.52
C LYS A 197 -7.89 10.70 13.93
N ILE A 198 -9.19 10.52 14.11
CA ILE A 198 -9.85 10.56 15.42
C ILE A 198 -10.16 9.12 15.81
N ILE A 199 -9.47 8.64 16.84
CA ILE A 199 -9.54 7.24 17.25
C ILE A 199 -9.91 7.19 18.71
N LYS A 200 -11.16 6.83 18.99
CA LYS A 200 -11.71 6.93 20.35
C LYS A 200 -11.48 8.35 20.89
N ASN A 201 -10.64 8.50 21.90
CA ASN A 201 -10.32 9.77 22.57
C ASN A 201 -8.93 10.32 22.19
N GLU A 202 -8.49 10.08 20.95
CA GLU A 202 -7.20 10.57 20.47
C GLU A 202 -7.35 11.18 19.08
N ILE A 203 -6.73 12.32 18.84
CA ILE A 203 -6.59 12.93 17.53
C ILE A 203 -5.13 12.92 17.09
N VAL A 204 -4.89 12.38 15.90
CA VAL A 204 -3.58 12.37 15.25
C VAL A 204 -3.66 13.19 14.00
N THR A 205 -2.83 14.23 13.91
CA THR A 205 -2.69 15.05 12.69
C THR A 205 -1.46 14.61 11.92
N GLN A 206 -1.62 14.38 10.63
CA GLN A 206 -0.58 13.84 9.75
C GLN A 206 -0.58 14.59 8.41
N LEU A 207 0.61 14.92 7.91
CA LEU A 207 0.81 15.49 6.58
C LEU A 207 1.17 14.38 5.60
N ARG A 208 0.40 14.24 4.54
CA ARG A 208 0.62 13.20 3.53
C ARG A 208 1.82 13.54 2.65
N ILE A 209 2.77 12.62 2.54
CA ILE A 209 3.93 12.71 1.64
C ILE A 209 3.59 12.09 0.29
N THR A 210 3.02 10.90 0.29
CA THR A 210 2.66 10.19 -0.93
C THR A 210 1.51 10.90 -1.63
N HIS A 211 1.77 11.45 -2.82
CA HIS A 211 0.74 12.12 -3.62
C HIS A 211 -0.45 11.19 -3.91
N GLU A 212 -0.18 9.97 -4.35
CA GLU A 212 -1.16 8.90 -4.49
C GLU A 212 -0.77 7.68 -3.66
N SER A 213 -1.77 6.93 -3.19
CA SER A 213 -1.50 5.67 -2.53
C SER A 213 -0.83 4.70 -3.50
N LYS A 214 0.27 4.09 -3.05
CA LYS A 214 1.10 3.21 -3.88
C LYS A 214 0.46 1.84 -4.17
N HIS A 215 -0.72 1.57 -3.63
CA HIS A 215 -1.36 0.26 -3.76
C HIS A 215 -1.83 -0.08 -5.19
N HIS A 216 -2.06 0.92 -6.04
CA HIS A 216 -2.46 0.75 -7.44
C HIS A 216 -1.38 1.11 -8.45
N ARG A 217 -0.15 1.39 -8.00
CA ARG A 217 0.95 1.72 -8.91
C ARG A 217 1.16 0.60 -9.93
N ASN A 218 1.63 0.98 -11.11
CA ASN A 218 2.06 0.06 -12.17
C ASN A 218 0.95 -0.79 -12.80
N ILE A 219 -0.33 -0.59 -12.48
CA ILE A 219 -1.46 -1.29 -13.07
C ILE A 219 -2.46 -0.28 -13.64
N MET A 220 -2.74 -0.39 -14.93
CA MET A 220 -3.73 0.42 -15.65
C MET A 220 -5.02 -0.36 -15.92
N HIS A 221 -4.91 -1.65 -16.18
CA HIS A 221 -6.03 -2.54 -16.50
C HIS A 221 -6.30 -3.50 -15.36
N PHE A 222 -7.32 -3.22 -14.57
CA PHE A 222 -7.68 -3.99 -13.38
C PHE A 222 -8.55 -5.20 -13.73
N GLY A 223 -8.29 -6.31 -13.05
CA GLY A 223 -9.20 -7.46 -12.97
C GLY A 223 -10.11 -7.36 -11.73
N PRO A 224 -11.06 -8.30 -11.58
CA PRO A 224 -11.99 -8.32 -10.43
C PRO A 224 -11.28 -8.46 -9.09
N THR A 225 -10.11 -9.06 -9.07
CA THR A 225 -9.33 -9.41 -7.89
C THR A 225 -7.86 -9.00 -8.02
N THR A 226 -7.59 -7.84 -8.63
CA THR A 226 -6.23 -7.34 -8.78
C THR A 226 -5.61 -7.09 -7.41
N LEU A 227 -4.50 -7.76 -7.12
CA LEU A 227 -3.77 -7.63 -5.87
C LEU A 227 -3.06 -6.27 -5.80
N ARG A 228 -3.00 -5.69 -4.61
CA ARG A 228 -2.28 -4.42 -4.39
C ARG A 228 -0.80 -4.58 -4.65
N ALA A 229 -0.18 -3.62 -5.30
CA ALA A 229 1.24 -3.64 -5.64
C ALA A 229 2.14 -3.79 -4.41
N THR A 230 1.78 -3.17 -3.29
CA THR A 230 2.49 -3.28 -2.01
C THR A 230 2.46 -4.69 -1.44
N ILE A 231 1.34 -5.39 -1.55
CA ILE A 231 1.23 -6.80 -1.15
C ILE A 231 2.08 -7.67 -2.09
N CYS A 232 2.02 -7.43 -3.41
CA CYS A 232 2.84 -8.16 -4.40
C CYS A 232 4.32 -8.06 -4.08
N TYR A 233 4.80 -6.84 -3.80
CA TYR A 233 6.18 -6.62 -3.41
C TYR A 233 6.56 -7.36 -2.13
N ASN A 234 5.71 -7.32 -1.10
CA ASN A 234 5.96 -8.03 0.16
C ASN A 234 5.98 -9.56 -0.02
N LEU A 235 5.13 -10.12 -0.89
CA LEU A 235 5.18 -11.56 -1.22
C LEU A 235 6.51 -11.92 -1.90
N LEU A 236 6.98 -11.11 -2.84
CA LEU A 236 8.27 -11.30 -3.50
C LEU A 236 9.43 -11.23 -2.51
N ARG A 237 9.42 -10.28 -1.58
CA ARG A 237 10.45 -10.20 -0.52
C ARG A 237 10.51 -11.43 0.37
N LEU A 238 9.36 -11.99 0.74
CA LEU A 238 9.31 -13.26 1.50
C LEU A 238 9.94 -14.43 0.76
N ALA A 239 10.02 -14.36 -0.55
CA ALA A 239 10.67 -15.38 -1.36
C ALA A 239 12.20 -15.18 -1.42
N HIS A 240 12.74 -14.03 -0.97
CA HIS A 240 14.17 -13.68 -1.00
C HIS A 240 14.82 -13.95 -2.37
N PRO A 241 14.41 -13.24 -3.45
CA PRO A 241 15.00 -13.42 -4.77
C PRO A 241 16.50 -13.13 -4.79
N ASN A 242 17.28 -13.99 -5.42
CA ASN A 242 18.69 -13.77 -5.69
C ASN A 242 18.92 -13.44 -7.17
N PRO A 243 20.00 -12.74 -7.51
CA PRO A 243 20.40 -12.55 -8.90
C PRO A 243 20.50 -13.89 -9.64
N GLY A 244 19.86 -13.97 -10.81
CA GLY A 244 19.80 -15.17 -11.64
C GLY A 244 18.64 -16.13 -11.34
N ASP A 245 17.85 -15.89 -10.28
CA ASP A 245 16.67 -16.72 -10.01
C ASP A 245 15.61 -16.58 -11.12
N ILE A 246 15.01 -17.71 -11.45
CA ILE A 246 13.80 -17.78 -12.29
C ILE A 246 12.58 -17.81 -11.37
N ILE A 247 11.79 -16.74 -11.41
CA ILE A 247 10.61 -16.55 -10.56
C ILE A 247 9.37 -16.73 -11.40
N ILE A 248 8.42 -17.54 -10.96
CA ILE A 248 7.16 -17.70 -11.67
C ILE A 248 5.94 -17.25 -10.86
N ASP A 249 4.97 -16.62 -11.56
CA ASP A 249 3.60 -16.46 -11.12
C ASP A 249 2.66 -17.20 -12.07
N PRO A 250 2.23 -18.42 -11.73
CA PRO A 250 1.48 -19.25 -12.64
C PRO A 250 -0.03 -18.93 -12.72
N MET A 251 -0.52 -18.00 -11.91
CA MET A 251 -1.91 -17.50 -11.89
C MET A 251 -1.93 -15.98 -11.80
N CYS A 252 -1.24 -15.31 -12.74
CA CYS A 252 -0.85 -13.91 -12.63
C CYS A 252 -2.00 -12.89 -12.73
N GLY A 253 -3.18 -13.29 -13.15
CA GLY A 253 -4.35 -12.42 -13.23
C GLY A 253 -4.11 -11.16 -14.10
N SER A 254 -3.96 -10.00 -13.47
CA SER A 254 -3.65 -8.72 -14.15
C SER A 254 -2.15 -8.43 -14.27
N GLY A 255 -1.28 -9.32 -13.79
CA GLY A 255 0.17 -9.16 -13.86
C GLY A 255 0.79 -8.38 -12.70
N SER A 256 0.08 -8.18 -11.58
CA SER A 256 0.58 -7.35 -10.47
C SER A 256 1.88 -7.86 -9.86
N ILE A 257 1.98 -9.16 -9.54
CA ILE A 257 3.19 -9.78 -8.97
C ILE A 257 4.35 -9.73 -9.97
N PRO A 258 4.20 -10.20 -11.23
CA PRO A 258 5.34 -10.18 -12.16
C PRO A 258 5.82 -8.78 -12.50
N ILE A 259 4.94 -7.78 -12.58
CA ILE A 259 5.33 -6.38 -12.81
C ILE A 259 6.16 -5.86 -11.62
N GLU A 260 5.71 -6.07 -10.38
CA GLU A 260 6.50 -5.67 -9.20
C GLU A 260 7.84 -6.43 -9.15
N GLY A 261 7.87 -7.70 -9.53
CA GLY A 261 9.08 -8.50 -9.62
C GLY A 261 10.06 -7.97 -10.65
N GLY A 262 9.59 -7.69 -11.86
CA GLY A 262 10.43 -7.16 -12.93
C GLY A 262 10.99 -5.77 -12.67
N LEU A 263 10.29 -4.96 -11.87
CA LEU A 263 10.73 -3.61 -11.49
C LEU A 263 11.64 -3.58 -10.24
N ALA A 264 11.49 -4.54 -9.33
CA ALA A 264 12.22 -4.55 -8.07
C ALA A 264 13.45 -5.45 -8.08
N TYR A 265 13.49 -6.47 -8.96
CA TYR A 265 14.54 -7.49 -9.02
C TYR A 265 15.10 -7.61 -10.43
N GLU A 266 15.80 -6.59 -10.89
CA GLU A 266 16.32 -6.46 -12.27
C GLU A 266 17.24 -7.61 -12.71
N ASN A 267 17.93 -8.24 -11.77
CA ASN A 267 18.84 -9.36 -12.02
C ASN A 267 18.17 -10.74 -11.95
N SER A 268 16.83 -10.79 -11.82
CA SER A 268 16.03 -12.01 -11.84
C SER A 268 15.18 -12.07 -13.11
N TYR A 269 14.70 -13.28 -13.44
CA TYR A 269 13.83 -13.49 -14.61
C TYR A 269 12.41 -13.81 -14.15
N MET A 270 11.43 -13.04 -14.60
CA MET A 270 10.02 -13.25 -14.26
C MET A 270 9.28 -13.95 -15.40
N LEU A 271 8.69 -15.12 -15.10
CA LEU A 271 7.80 -15.81 -16.00
C LEU A 271 6.41 -15.88 -15.39
N CYS A 272 5.39 -15.54 -16.16
CA CYS A 272 4.03 -15.55 -15.64
C CYS A 272 3.02 -16.10 -16.65
N GLY A 273 1.87 -16.50 -16.15
CA GLY A 273 0.78 -16.95 -17.00
C GLY A 273 -0.53 -17.12 -16.25
N ASP A 274 -1.57 -17.29 -17.05
CA ASP A 274 -2.93 -17.51 -16.59
C ASP A 274 -3.65 -18.39 -17.60
N ASN A 275 -4.67 -19.16 -17.17
CA ASN A 275 -5.46 -19.94 -18.10
C ASN A 275 -6.55 -19.12 -18.81
N HIS A 276 -6.90 -17.98 -18.26
CA HIS A 276 -7.99 -17.14 -18.73
C HIS A 276 -7.52 -16.08 -19.73
N THR A 277 -7.95 -16.16 -20.99
CA THR A 277 -7.53 -15.25 -22.07
C THR A 277 -7.66 -13.76 -21.71
N LYS A 278 -8.75 -13.35 -21.04
CA LYS A 278 -8.92 -11.95 -20.61
C LYS A 278 -7.89 -11.51 -19.55
N ALA A 279 -7.42 -12.43 -18.71
CA ALA A 279 -6.37 -12.16 -17.74
C ALA A 279 -5.03 -11.96 -18.46
N VAL A 280 -4.69 -12.88 -19.39
CA VAL A 280 -3.48 -12.78 -20.23
C VAL A 280 -3.43 -11.47 -21.02
N LEU A 281 -4.54 -11.07 -21.65
CA LEU A 281 -4.60 -9.79 -22.38
C LEU A 281 -4.38 -8.58 -21.48
N ARG A 282 -4.98 -8.57 -20.28
CA ARG A 282 -4.73 -7.49 -19.29
C ARG A 282 -3.29 -7.45 -18.83
N SER A 283 -2.73 -8.62 -18.47
CA SER A 283 -1.32 -8.73 -18.07
C SER A 283 -0.39 -8.22 -19.17
N LYS A 284 -0.62 -8.61 -20.43
CA LYS A 284 0.18 -8.14 -21.56
C LYS A 284 0.17 -6.62 -21.67
N SER A 285 -1.01 -6.00 -21.58
CA SER A 285 -1.14 -4.54 -21.65
C SER A 285 -0.42 -3.87 -20.48
N ASN A 286 -0.62 -4.36 -19.25
CA ASN A 286 0.01 -3.80 -18.07
C ASN A 286 1.54 -3.94 -18.10
N ILE A 287 2.07 -5.11 -18.47
CA ILE A 287 3.52 -5.36 -18.59
C ILE A 287 4.14 -4.40 -19.61
N ASN A 288 3.53 -4.27 -20.79
CA ASN A 288 4.04 -3.39 -21.84
C ASN A 288 4.11 -1.92 -21.41
N ILE A 289 3.14 -1.46 -20.61
CA ILE A 289 3.07 -0.07 -20.12
C ILE A 289 4.05 0.15 -18.97
N SER A 290 4.09 -0.76 -18.00
CA SER A 290 4.74 -0.53 -16.71
C SER A 290 6.18 -1.00 -16.66
N CYS A 291 6.55 -2.03 -17.42
CA CYS A 291 7.90 -2.59 -17.42
C CYS A 291 8.38 -3.09 -18.81
N PRO A 292 8.38 -2.20 -19.82
CA PRO A 292 8.67 -2.59 -21.22
C PRO A 292 10.10 -3.11 -21.45
N LYS A 293 11.03 -2.79 -20.54
CA LYS A 293 12.43 -3.22 -20.61
C LYS A 293 12.78 -4.34 -19.65
N SER A 294 11.82 -4.79 -18.84
CA SER A 294 12.05 -5.82 -17.83
C SER A 294 12.04 -7.22 -18.44
N LYS A 295 12.72 -8.14 -17.78
CA LYS A 295 12.73 -9.57 -18.12
C LYS A 295 11.46 -10.25 -17.59
N VAL A 296 10.30 -9.92 -18.17
CA VAL A 296 8.99 -10.48 -17.81
C VAL A 296 8.37 -11.13 -19.03
N ASP A 297 8.28 -12.43 -19.03
CA ASP A 297 7.59 -13.19 -20.07
C ASP A 297 6.22 -13.66 -19.61
N LEU A 298 5.26 -13.59 -20.52
CA LEU A 298 3.86 -13.97 -20.32
C LEU A 298 3.43 -15.05 -21.30
N THR A 299 2.79 -16.09 -20.77
CA THR A 299 2.19 -17.14 -21.59
C THR A 299 0.77 -17.49 -21.11
N GLN A 300 0.01 -18.16 -21.96
CA GLN A 300 -1.28 -18.75 -21.56
C GLN A 300 -1.08 -20.24 -21.28
N TRP A 301 -1.38 -20.65 -20.05
CA TRP A 301 -1.25 -22.04 -19.61
C TRP A 301 -2.28 -22.45 -18.56
N SER A 302 -2.37 -23.75 -18.28
CA SER A 302 -3.10 -24.28 -17.12
C SER A 302 -2.10 -24.67 -16.03
N VAL A 303 -2.42 -24.33 -14.78
CA VAL A 303 -1.60 -24.74 -13.61
C VAL A 303 -1.67 -26.24 -13.33
N SER A 304 -2.65 -26.93 -13.90
CA SER A 304 -2.74 -28.39 -13.84
C SER A 304 -1.71 -29.08 -14.75
N TYR A 305 -1.13 -28.34 -15.72
CA TYR A 305 -0.10 -28.83 -16.62
C TYR A 305 0.79 -27.65 -17.06
N LEU A 306 1.84 -27.37 -16.28
CA LEU A 306 2.78 -26.30 -16.59
C LEU A 306 3.76 -26.76 -17.69
N PRO A 307 3.90 -26.01 -18.81
CA PRO A 307 4.82 -26.33 -19.91
C PRO A 307 6.27 -25.93 -19.57
N LEU A 308 6.74 -26.39 -18.41
CA LEU A 308 8.06 -26.08 -17.85
C LEU A 308 8.83 -27.38 -17.61
N LEU A 309 10.14 -27.31 -17.71
CA LEU A 309 11.03 -28.43 -17.43
C LEU A 309 11.00 -28.78 -15.94
N ASN A 310 11.28 -30.05 -15.64
CA ASN A 310 11.42 -30.51 -14.26
C ASN A 310 12.58 -29.75 -13.59
N SER A 311 12.40 -29.38 -12.32
CA SER A 311 13.44 -28.76 -11.49
C SER A 311 14.13 -27.54 -12.15
N SER A 312 13.35 -26.73 -12.88
CA SER A 312 13.87 -25.55 -13.60
C SER A 312 13.62 -24.22 -12.88
N ILE A 313 12.69 -24.19 -11.92
CA ILE A 313 12.20 -22.97 -11.27
C ILE A 313 12.82 -22.80 -9.89
N ASP A 314 13.29 -21.59 -9.60
CA ASP A 314 13.87 -21.24 -8.29
C ASP A 314 12.81 -20.78 -7.31
N ILE A 315 11.87 -19.93 -7.78
CA ILE A 315 10.87 -19.29 -6.92
C ILE A 315 9.48 -19.32 -7.55
N VAL A 316 8.48 -19.59 -6.73
CA VAL A 316 7.05 -19.41 -7.08
C VAL A 316 6.45 -18.37 -6.14
N VAL A 317 5.85 -17.31 -6.70
CA VAL A 317 5.07 -16.35 -5.95
C VAL A 317 3.73 -16.16 -6.66
N THR A 318 2.63 -16.45 -5.97
CA THR A 318 1.32 -16.36 -6.62
C THR A 318 0.18 -16.08 -5.63
N ASP A 319 -0.85 -15.41 -6.12
CA ASP A 319 -2.14 -15.23 -5.48
C ASP A 319 -3.14 -16.26 -6.02
N MET A 320 -3.41 -17.30 -5.23
CA MET A 320 -4.27 -18.40 -5.65
C MET A 320 -5.75 -18.00 -5.61
N PRO A 321 -6.63 -18.57 -6.47
CA PRO A 321 -8.04 -18.21 -6.51
C PRO A 321 -8.72 -18.48 -5.17
N PHE A 322 -9.50 -17.49 -4.71
CA PHE A 322 -10.16 -17.52 -3.38
C PHE A 322 -11.48 -18.29 -3.37
N GLY A 323 -12.04 -18.63 -4.55
CA GLY A 323 -13.31 -19.33 -4.66
C GLY A 323 -14.56 -18.51 -4.31
N LYS A 324 -14.40 -17.20 -3.99
CA LYS A 324 -15.52 -16.29 -3.68
C LYS A 324 -15.78 -15.26 -4.77
N ARG A 325 -14.72 -14.73 -5.38
CA ARG A 325 -14.79 -13.73 -6.45
C ARG A 325 -14.30 -14.29 -7.79
N SER A 326 -13.54 -15.37 -7.75
CA SER A 326 -13.02 -16.09 -8.91
C SER A 326 -13.09 -17.59 -8.60
N GLY A 327 -13.82 -18.36 -9.44
CA GLY A 327 -14.04 -19.80 -9.28
C GLY A 327 -15.03 -20.16 -8.14
N LYS A 328 -15.22 -21.48 -7.92
CA LYS A 328 -15.99 -22.04 -6.81
C LYS A 328 -15.04 -22.71 -5.82
N ILE A 329 -15.39 -22.71 -4.51
CA ILE A 329 -14.57 -23.39 -3.47
C ILE A 329 -14.42 -24.89 -3.76
N SER A 330 -15.44 -25.53 -4.37
CA SER A 330 -15.37 -26.94 -4.81
C SER A 330 -14.23 -27.18 -5.79
N ASP A 331 -14.01 -26.24 -6.69
CA ASP A 331 -13.03 -26.33 -7.78
C ASP A 331 -11.61 -26.14 -7.23
N ASN A 332 -11.45 -25.34 -6.18
CA ASN A 332 -10.16 -25.12 -5.52
C ASN A 332 -9.55 -26.42 -4.96
N ARG A 333 -10.37 -27.37 -4.50
CA ARG A 333 -9.85 -28.65 -3.94
C ARG A 333 -9.12 -29.48 -5.00
N VAL A 334 -9.61 -29.48 -6.23
CA VAL A 334 -8.97 -30.16 -7.35
C VAL A 334 -7.79 -29.36 -7.84
N LEU A 335 -8.02 -28.06 -8.09
CA LEU A 335 -7.01 -27.15 -8.62
C LEU A 335 -5.76 -27.10 -7.74
N TYR A 336 -5.92 -26.92 -6.43
CA TYR A 336 -4.78 -26.80 -5.51
C TYR A 336 -3.97 -28.10 -5.42
N LYS A 337 -4.64 -29.27 -5.49
CA LYS A 337 -3.96 -30.55 -5.55
C LYS A 337 -3.09 -30.66 -6.80
N GLU A 338 -3.68 -30.45 -7.98
CA GLU A 338 -2.98 -30.53 -9.26
C GLU A 338 -1.84 -29.52 -9.34
N PHE A 339 -2.10 -28.29 -8.89
CA PHE A 339 -1.12 -27.24 -8.83
C PHE A 339 0.09 -27.59 -7.95
N LEU A 340 -0.11 -28.06 -6.71
CA LEU A 340 0.99 -28.44 -5.84
C LEU A 340 1.79 -29.62 -6.40
N LEU A 341 1.16 -30.56 -7.09
CA LEU A 341 1.86 -31.64 -7.77
C LEU A 341 2.74 -31.09 -8.91
N GLN A 342 2.22 -30.17 -9.72
CA GLN A 342 3.02 -29.52 -10.76
C GLN A 342 4.18 -28.70 -10.17
N LEU A 343 3.96 -27.99 -9.09
CA LEU A 343 5.05 -27.28 -8.39
C LEU A 343 6.09 -28.26 -7.85
N GLY A 344 5.69 -29.44 -7.35
CA GLY A 344 6.60 -30.49 -6.94
C GLY A 344 7.52 -30.97 -8.08
N ARG A 345 7.03 -30.94 -9.31
CA ARG A 345 7.77 -31.30 -10.51
C ARG A 345 8.72 -30.19 -11.00
N VAL A 346 8.21 -28.96 -11.12
CA VAL A 346 8.96 -27.88 -11.79
C VAL A 346 9.92 -27.12 -10.87
N VAL A 347 9.66 -27.08 -9.55
CA VAL A 347 10.50 -26.34 -8.60
C VAL A 347 11.74 -27.14 -8.22
N LYS A 348 12.90 -26.50 -8.24
CA LYS A 348 14.20 -27.09 -7.90
C LYS A 348 14.17 -27.72 -6.50
N PRO A 349 14.53 -28.98 -6.35
CA PRO A 349 14.67 -29.62 -5.03
C PRO A 349 15.68 -28.86 -4.15
N ILE A 350 15.45 -28.84 -2.84
CA ILE A 350 16.30 -28.27 -1.79
C ILE A 350 16.35 -26.73 -1.81
N THR A 351 16.61 -26.10 -2.95
CA THR A 351 16.81 -24.66 -3.08
C THR A 351 15.53 -23.90 -3.40
N GLY A 352 14.55 -24.57 -3.99
CA GLY A 352 13.31 -23.98 -4.44
C GLY A 352 12.45 -23.42 -3.30
N ARG A 353 11.89 -22.23 -3.51
CA ARG A 353 11.10 -21.46 -2.54
C ARG A 353 9.74 -21.11 -3.12
N LEU A 354 8.72 -21.14 -2.27
CA LEU A 354 7.35 -20.81 -2.70
C LEU A 354 6.71 -19.87 -1.69
N VAL A 355 6.04 -18.83 -2.20
CA VAL A 355 5.22 -17.91 -1.40
C VAL A 355 3.84 -17.88 -2.04
N LEU A 356 2.89 -18.48 -1.36
CA LEU A 356 1.54 -18.74 -1.85
C LEU A 356 0.52 -18.01 -0.97
N LEU A 357 -0.26 -17.10 -1.57
CA LEU A 357 -1.35 -16.42 -0.90
C LEU A 357 -2.67 -17.13 -1.20
N THR A 358 -3.47 -17.41 -0.17
CA THR A 358 -4.81 -17.97 -0.36
C THR A 358 -5.76 -17.58 0.77
N TYR A 359 -7.04 -17.45 0.42
CA TYR A 359 -8.14 -17.34 1.37
C TYR A 359 -8.66 -18.73 1.80
N ASP A 360 -8.65 -19.72 0.89
CA ASP A 360 -9.16 -21.08 1.15
C ASP A 360 -8.12 -21.96 1.84
N ARG A 361 -7.83 -21.60 3.11
CA ARG A 361 -6.86 -22.31 3.95
C ARG A 361 -7.17 -23.81 4.06
N ARG A 362 -8.46 -24.17 4.10
CA ARG A 362 -8.89 -25.58 4.26
C ARG A 362 -8.53 -26.42 3.05
N SER A 363 -8.90 -25.95 1.85
CA SER A 363 -8.56 -26.67 0.61
C SER A 363 -7.05 -26.73 0.37
N PHE A 364 -6.33 -25.65 0.71
CA PHE A 364 -4.87 -25.64 0.62
C PHE A 364 -4.20 -26.65 1.56
N HIS A 365 -4.64 -26.71 2.82
CA HIS A 365 -4.10 -27.68 3.79
C HIS A 365 -4.32 -29.13 3.34
N LEU A 366 -5.51 -29.45 2.82
CA LEU A 366 -5.79 -30.78 2.26
C LEU A 366 -4.92 -31.10 1.03
N ALA A 367 -4.69 -30.12 0.16
CA ALA A 367 -3.83 -30.29 -0.99
C ALA A 367 -2.37 -30.50 -0.59
N LEU A 368 -1.90 -29.77 0.44
CA LEU A 368 -0.56 -29.90 0.98
C LEU A 368 -0.32 -31.29 1.62
N GLN A 369 -1.30 -31.81 2.36
CA GLN A 369 -1.25 -33.18 2.89
C GLN A 369 -1.13 -34.22 1.76
N ARG A 370 -1.87 -34.04 0.66
CA ARG A 370 -1.81 -34.93 -0.50
C ARG A 370 -0.51 -34.83 -1.30
N ALA A 371 0.12 -33.67 -1.30
CA ALA A 371 1.45 -33.50 -1.87
C ALA A 371 2.55 -34.17 -1.02
N GLY A 372 2.20 -34.69 0.15
CA GLY A 372 3.10 -35.42 1.04
C GLY A 372 4.27 -34.54 1.49
N ASN A 373 5.46 -35.13 1.49
CA ASN A 373 6.66 -34.45 1.97
C ASN A 373 7.40 -33.65 0.87
N LEU A 374 6.76 -33.35 -0.27
CA LEU A 374 7.38 -32.55 -1.33
C LEU A 374 7.71 -31.13 -0.88
N PHE A 375 6.94 -30.59 0.06
CA PHE A 375 7.10 -29.23 0.58
C PHE A 375 7.17 -29.21 2.09
N ARG A 376 7.96 -28.28 2.64
CA ARG A 376 8.00 -27.95 4.06
C ARG A 376 7.53 -26.52 4.25
N VAL A 377 6.47 -26.32 5.01
CA VAL A 377 6.03 -24.97 5.44
C VAL A 377 7.05 -24.43 6.43
N THR A 378 7.64 -23.29 6.12
CA THR A 378 8.62 -22.61 6.99
C THR A 378 7.99 -21.47 7.77
N LYS A 379 6.98 -20.79 7.17
CA LYS A 379 6.26 -19.68 7.79
C LYS A 379 4.82 -19.66 7.29
N MET A 380 3.88 -19.27 8.14
CA MET A 380 2.51 -18.97 7.77
C MET A 380 2.13 -17.63 8.40
N LEU A 381 1.58 -16.72 7.59
CA LEU A 381 1.21 -15.37 8.00
C LEU A 381 -0.26 -15.13 7.69
N GLY A 382 -1.02 -14.64 8.67
CA GLY A 382 -2.37 -14.13 8.45
C GLY A 382 -2.30 -12.73 7.83
N VAL A 383 -3.08 -12.48 6.78
CA VAL A 383 -3.13 -11.18 6.11
C VAL A 383 -4.56 -10.79 5.80
N ASN A 384 -4.86 -9.51 5.91
CA ASN A 384 -6.15 -8.97 5.48
C ASN A 384 -6.01 -8.39 4.06
N VAL A 385 -6.69 -8.98 3.10
CA VAL A 385 -6.68 -8.53 1.70
C VAL A 385 -8.08 -8.04 1.33
N GLY A 386 -8.28 -6.73 1.37
CA GLY A 386 -9.55 -6.12 0.99
C GLY A 386 -10.73 -6.61 1.85
N GLY A 387 -10.55 -6.75 3.16
CA GLY A 387 -11.55 -7.24 4.12
C GLY A 387 -11.66 -8.76 4.20
N LEU A 388 -10.84 -9.52 3.47
CA LEU A 388 -10.81 -10.98 3.53
C LEU A 388 -9.59 -11.45 4.33
N HIS A 389 -9.82 -12.34 5.30
CA HIS A 389 -8.76 -12.99 6.08
C HIS A 389 -8.11 -14.10 5.26
N ALA A 390 -7.02 -13.76 4.60
CA ALA A 390 -6.20 -14.69 3.83
C ALA A 390 -5.00 -15.19 4.63
N ALA A 391 -4.24 -16.14 4.06
CA ALA A 391 -2.98 -16.61 4.60
C ALA A 391 -1.91 -16.66 3.52
N VAL A 392 -0.70 -16.24 3.89
CA VAL A 392 0.52 -16.41 3.09
C VAL A 392 1.27 -17.61 3.65
N TYR A 393 1.55 -18.58 2.79
CA TYR A 393 2.36 -19.74 3.11
C TYR A 393 3.74 -19.60 2.45
N VAL A 394 4.80 -19.61 3.27
CA VAL A 394 6.18 -19.68 2.79
C VAL A 394 6.62 -21.13 2.91
N LEU A 395 7.00 -21.72 1.77
CA LEU A 395 7.39 -23.12 1.70
C LEU A 395 8.77 -23.27 1.07
N LYS A 396 9.44 -24.34 1.43
CA LYS A 396 10.66 -24.82 0.75
C LYS A 396 10.38 -26.16 0.09
N ARG A 397 10.90 -26.35 -1.12
CA ARG A 397 10.90 -27.63 -1.80
C ARG A 397 11.89 -28.56 -1.08
N THR A 398 11.45 -29.77 -0.72
CA THR A 398 12.30 -30.77 -0.05
C THR A 398 13.17 -31.50 -1.08
N LYS A 399 14.07 -32.38 -0.58
CA LYS A 399 14.90 -33.25 -1.43
C LYS A 399 14.13 -34.42 -2.05
N ILE A 400 12.89 -34.65 -1.64
CA ILE A 400 12.11 -35.82 -2.07
C ILE A 400 11.81 -35.68 -3.57
N GLU A 401 12.09 -36.73 -4.32
CA GLU A 401 11.81 -36.77 -5.74
C GLU A 401 10.30 -36.74 -6.03
N TYR A 402 9.97 -36.07 -7.10
CA TYR A 402 8.62 -36.10 -7.67
C TYR A 402 8.47 -37.42 -8.46
N LYS A 403 7.52 -38.24 -8.04
CA LYS A 403 7.20 -39.51 -8.69
C LYS A 403 6.00 -39.39 -9.60
#